data_a0aef7b0860f6dafdb04388277c3e9a4
#
_entry.id   a0aef7b0860f6dafdb04388277c3e9a4
#
_cell.length_a   1.000
_cell.length_b   1.000
_cell.length_c   1.000
_cell.angle_alpha   90.00
_cell.angle_beta   90.00
_cell.angle_gamma   90.00
#
_symmetry.space_group_name_H-M   'P 1'
#
loop_
_entity.id
_entity.type
_entity.pdbx_description
1 polymer ?
#
loop_
_entity_poly.entity_id
_entity_poly.type
_entity_poly.pdbx_seq_one_letter_code
_entity_poly.pdbx_strand_id
1 'polypeptide(L)'
;MRILFLGDIIGRTARQVVIEQMPGLRAELGCAFVIVNCENAAGGYGVTPEICEDLFTSGIDVLTTGNHVFDKAEISPYLAGQDKLLRPNNMAEGLPGKGHVIVQNHQGLRL
;
A
#
# COMPACT_ATOMS: atom_id res chain seq x y z
N MET A 1 -16.73 -3.19 -12.22
CA MET A 1 -15.84 -2.97 -11.05
C MET A 1 -14.86 -1.86 -11.39
N ARG A 2 -14.68 -0.89 -10.50
CA ARG A 2 -13.73 0.22 -10.71
C ARG A 2 -12.61 0.11 -9.67
N ILE A 3 -11.37 0.21 -10.13
CA ILE A 3 -10.16 0.14 -9.30
C ILE A 3 -9.40 1.45 -9.47
N LEU A 4 -9.00 2.05 -8.35
CA LEU A 4 -8.09 3.20 -8.34
C LEU A 4 -6.68 2.70 -8.01
N PHE A 5 -5.72 3.05 -8.86
CA PHE A 5 -4.30 2.83 -8.58
C PHE A 5 -3.58 4.18 -8.54
N LEU A 6 -2.91 4.46 -7.42
CA LEU A 6 -2.01 5.60 -7.28
C LEU A 6 -0.57 5.10 -7.37
N GLY A 7 0.18 5.64 -8.32
CA GLY A 7 1.62 5.40 -8.44
C GLY A 7 2.39 6.14 -7.34
N ASP A 8 3.57 5.73 -7.15
CA ASP A 8 4.69 6.27 -6.35
C ASP A 8 4.42 7.57 -5.56
N ILE A 9 3.80 7.45 -4.39
CA ILE A 9 3.65 8.58 -3.46
C ILE A 9 4.99 8.84 -2.76
N ILE A 10 5.50 10.07 -2.87
CA ILE A 10 6.82 10.43 -2.37
C ILE A 10 6.72 11.41 -1.20
N GLY A 11 7.20 10.99 -0.04
CA GLY A 11 7.39 11.84 1.13
C GLY A 11 6.10 12.24 1.84
N ARG A 12 6.28 13.09 2.87
CA ARG A 12 5.23 13.45 3.81
C ARG A 12 4.05 14.18 3.17
N THR A 13 4.32 15.16 2.32
CA THR A 13 3.27 15.98 1.71
C THR A 13 2.34 15.13 0.83
N ALA A 14 2.91 14.30 -0.05
CA ALA A 14 2.12 13.44 -0.92
C ALA A 14 1.26 12.45 -0.12
N ARG A 15 1.85 11.80 0.91
CA ARG A 15 1.08 10.84 1.71
C ARG A 15 -0.02 11.52 2.55
N GLN A 16 0.20 12.75 3.06
CA GLN A 16 -0.85 13.50 3.76
C GLN A 16 -2.02 13.83 2.85
N VAL A 17 -1.77 14.31 1.64
CA VAL A 17 -2.81 14.59 0.65
C VAL A 17 -3.61 13.32 0.33
N VAL A 18 -2.92 12.19 0.12
CA VAL A 18 -3.58 10.89 -0.15
C VAL A 18 -4.47 10.49 1.02
N ILE A 19 -3.96 10.53 2.25
CA ILE A 19 -4.72 10.15 3.46
C ILE A 19 -5.97 11.02 3.62
N GLU A 20 -5.84 12.33 3.46
CA GLU A 20 -6.94 13.27 3.63
C GLU A 20 -8.01 13.15 2.56
N GLN A 21 -7.60 12.95 1.30
CA GLN A 21 -8.51 12.94 0.15
C GLN A 21 -9.12 11.56 -0.14
N MET A 22 -8.48 10.48 0.30
CA MET A 22 -8.86 9.12 -0.09
C MET A 22 -10.32 8.75 0.21
N PRO A 23 -10.88 9.02 1.40
CA PRO A 23 -12.27 8.65 1.69
C PRO A 23 -13.26 9.31 0.73
N GLY A 24 -13.08 10.60 0.46
CA GLY A 24 -13.92 11.35 -0.48
C GLY A 24 -13.74 10.91 -1.93
N LEU A 25 -12.51 10.71 -2.35
CA LEU A 25 -12.18 10.29 -3.71
C LEU A 25 -12.71 8.87 -4.01
N ARG A 26 -12.55 7.94 -3.06
CA ARG A 26 -13.09 6.59 -3.19
C ARG A 26 -14.61 6.59 -3.37
N ALA A 27 -15.31 7.40 -2.58
CA ALA A 27 -16.77 7.54 -2.65
C ALA A 27 -17.21 8.19 -3.97
N GLU A 28 -16.58 9.30 -4.36
CA GLU A 28 -16.89 10.04 -5.59
C GLU A 28 -16.70 9.17 -6.84
N LEU A 29 -15.60 8.43 -6.90
CA LEU A 29 -15.30 7.56 -8.04
C LEU A 29 -16.02 6.21 -7.99
N GLY A 30 -16.62 5.84 -6.87
CA GLY A 30 -17.26 4.54 -6.68
C GLY A 30 -16.28 3.37 -6.83
N CYS A 31 -15.08 3.50 -6.23
CA CYS A 31 -14.03 2.49 -6.35
C CYS A 31 -14.33 1.27 -5.50
N ALA A 32 -14.30 0.09 -6.12
CA ALA A 32 -14.39 -1.19 -5.41
C ALA A 32 -13.10 -1.49 -4.63
N PHE A 33 -11.96 -1.11 -5.20
CA PHE A 33 -10.63 -1.27 -4.60
C PHE A 33 -9.76 -0.05 -4.86
N VAL A 34 -8.87 0.21 -3.90
CA VAL A 34 -7.82 1.25 -3.99
C VAL A 34 -6.47 0.62 -3.70
N ILE A 35 -5.53 0.82 -4.60
CA ILE A 35 -4.15 0.34 -4.49
C ILE A 35 -3.22 1.54 -4.57
N VAL A 36 -2.20 1.56 -3.71
CA VAL A 36 -1.21 2.66 -3.69
C VAL A 36 0.20 2.09 -3.64
N ASN A 37 1.09 2.60 -4.50
CA ASN A 37 2.52 2.35 -4.35
C ASN A 37 3.10 3.31 -3.31
N CYS A 38 3.69 2.75 -2.26
CA CYS A 38 4.19 3.50 -1.11
C CYS A 38 5.70 3.35 -0.86
N GLU A 39 6.45 2.81 -1.82
CA GLU A 39 7.88 2.52 -1.61
C GLU A 39 8.75 3.74 -1.27
N ASN A 40 8.30 4.95 -1.57
CA ASN A 40 8.99 6.21 -1.28
C ASN A 40 8.24 7.12 -0.29
N ALA A 41 7.24 6.59 0.40
CA ALA A 41 6.38 7.38 1.29
C ALA A 41 7.11 7.90 2.54
N ALA A 42 8.18 7.24 2.99
CA ALA A 42 8.99 7.64 4.13
C ALA A 42 10.16 8.53 3.70
N GLY A 43 9.86 9.78 3.35
CA GLY A 43 10.88 10.77 2.99
C GLY A 43 11.59 10.51 1.66
N GLY A 44 10.99 9.71 0.77
CA GLY A 44 11.57 9.33 -0.53
C GLY A 44 12.32 7.99 -0.53
N TYR A 45 12.36 7.27 0.60
CA TYR A 45 13.09 6.01 0.76
C TYR A 45 12.33 5.04 1.66
N GLY A 46 11.65 4.06 1.07
CA GLY A 46 10.96 3.04 1.82
C GLY A 46 9.64 3.53 2.45
N VAL A 47 9.11 2.69 3.33
CA VAL A 47 7.88 2.92 4.08
C VAL A 47 8.05 2.34 5.48
N THR A 48 7.37 2.93 6.48
CA THR A 48 7.35 2.42 7.85
C THR A 48 6.02 1.73 8.16
N PRO A 49 5.97 0.83 9.16
CA PRO A 49 4.71 0.25 9.62
C PRO A 49 3.64 1.29 9.95
N GLU A 50 4.02 2.36 10.66
CA GLU A 50 3.12 3.45 11.03
C GLU A 50 2.49 4.12 9.80
N ILE A 51 3.29 4.41 8.78
CA ILE A 51 2.80 4.99 7.53
C ILE A 51 1.84 4.02 6.82
N CYS A 52 2.15 2.72 6.81
CA CYS A 52 1.25 1.72 6.23
C CYS A 52 -0.11 1.70 6.94
N GLU A 53 -0.12 1.71 8.27
CA GLU A 53 -1.36 1.72 9.06
C GLU A 53 -2.20 2.98 8.78
N ASP A 54 -1.58 4.16 8.69
CA ASP A 54 -2.26 5.41 8.35
C ASP A 54 -2.90 5.34 6.95
N LEU A 55 -2.17 4.79 5.98
CA LEU A 55 -2.67 4.60 4.63
C LEU A 55 -3.85 3.60 4.58
N PHE A 56 -3.74 2.46 5.25
CA PHE A 56 -4.84 1.50 5.34
C PHE A 56 -6.07 2.10 6.01
N THR A 57 -5.89 2.83 7.11
CA THR A 57 -6.98 3.50 7.83
C THR A 57 -7.71 4.54 6.97
N SER A 58 -7.03 5.15 6.00
CA SER A 58 -7.65 6.08 5.05
C SER A 58 -8.55 5.42 4.01
N GLY A 59 -8.59 4.09 3.94
CA GLY A 59 -9.44 3.34 3.02
C GLY A 59 -8.70 2.73 1.81
N ILE A 60 -7.39 2.60 1.88
CA ILE A 60 -6.58 1.89 0.88
C ILE A 60 -6.65 0.39 1.18
N ASP A 61 -6.86 -0.42 0.15
CA ASP A 61 -7.05 -1.88 0.30
C ASP A 61 -5.73 -2.65 0.19
N VAL A 62 -4.81 -2.19 -0.65
CA VAL A 62 -3.51 -2.84 -0.89
C VAL A 62 -2.43 -1.79 -1.08
N LEU A 63 -1.29 -2.02 -0.45
CA LEU A 63 -0.07 -1.25 -0.65
C LEU A 63 0.93 -2.07 -1.47
N THR A 64 1.48 -1.47 -2.50
CA THR A 64 2.57 -2.05 -3.29
C THR A 64 3.87 -1.31 -3.04
N THR A 65 4.98 -1.97 -3.30
CA THR A 65 6.32 -1.42 -3.16
C THR A 65 7.19 -1.77 -4.36
N GLY A 66 8.45 -1.37 -4.30
CA GLY A 66 9.46 -1.64 -5.32
C GLY A 66 10.82 -1.88 -4.68
N ASN A 67 11.88 -1.41 -5.34
CA ASN A 67 13.26 -1.64 -4.89
C ASN A 67 13.60 -1.00 -3.53
N HIS A 68 12.83 0.00 -3.07
CA HIS A 68 13.02 0.68 -1.79
C HIS A 68 12.30 0.01 -0.61
N VAL A 69 11.65 -1.15 -0.80
CA VAL A 69 10.81 -1.80 0.22
C VAL A 69 11.57 -2.07 1.53
N PHE A 70 12.85 -2.39 1.48
CA PHE A 70 13.67 -2.72 2.66
C PHE A 70 14.55 -1.57 3.17
N ASP A 71 14.36 -0.35 2.69
CA ASP A 71 15.19 0.79 3.09
C ASP A 71 14.99 1.17 4.57
N LYS A 72 13.82 0.88 5.15
CA LYS A 72 13.53 1.03 6.58
C LYS A 72 13.58 -0.33 7.27
N ALA A 73 14.48 -0.49 8.24
CA ALA A 73 14.71 -1.78 8.90
C ALA A 73 13.45 -2.36 9.57
N GLU A 74 12.60 -1.52 10.12
CA GLU A 74 11.36 -1.90 10.81
C GLU A 74 10.30 -2.52 9.90
N ILE A 75 10.43 -2.38 8.57
CA ILE A 75 9.43 -2.91 7.65
C ILE A 75 9.47 -4.44 7.54
N SER A 76 10.62 -5.07 7.72
CA SER A 76 10.78 -6.52 7.52
C SER A 76 9.85 -7.37 8.40
N PRO A 77 9.80 -7.20 9.73
CA PRO A 77 8.86 -7.96 10.55
C PRO A 77 7.40 -7.60 10.27
N TYR A 78 7.13 -6.36 9.90
CA TYR A 78 5.78 -5.93 9.52
C TYR A 78 5.31 -6.59 8.22
N LEU A 79 6.16 -6.64 7.19
CA LEU A 79 5.91 -7.34 5.93
C LEU A 79 5.56 -8.82 6.14
N ALA A 80 6.24 -9.47 7.06
CA ALA A 80 5.99 -10.88 7.36
C ALA A 80 4.58 -11.15 7.89
N GLY A 81 3.96 -10.18 8.55
CA GLY A 81 2.62 -10.29 9.14
C GLY A 81 1.51 -9.53 8.43
N GLN A 82 1.83 -8.71 7.41
CA GLN A 82 0.85 -7.87 6.71
C GLN A 82 0.68 -8.31 5.25
N ASP A 83 -0.33 -9.12 4.98
CA ASP A 83 -0.58 -9.69 3.66
C ASP A 83 -0.95 -8.66 2.58
N LYS A 84 -1.43 -7.49 2.98
CA LYS A 84 -1.85 -6.41 2.07
C LYS A 84 -0.75 -5.41 1.73
N LEU A 85 0.44 -5.55 2.31
CA LEU A 85 1.64 -4.84 1.91
C LEU A 85 2.49 -5.79 1.06
N LEU A 86 2.66 -5.47 -0.22
CA LEU A 86 3.31 -6.35 -1.18
C LEU A 86 4.72 -5.87 -1.51
N ARG A 87 5.69 -6.78 -1.47
CA ARG A 87 7.00 -6.58 -2.09
C ARG A 87 6.97 -6.99 -3.56
N PRO A 88 7.95 -6.59 -4.40
CA PRO A 88 8.06 -7.11 -5.76
C PRO A 88 8.15 -8.64 -5.79
N ASN A 89 7.33 -9.26 -6.63
CA ASN A 89 7.26 -10.74 -6.71
C ASN A 89 8.53 -11.37 -7.30
N ASN A 90 9.31 -10.61 -8.06
CA ASN A 90 10.56 -11.04 -8.68
C ASN A 90 11.81 -10.86 -7.79
N MET A 91 11.64 -10.48 -6.54
CA MET A 91 12.74 -10.50 -5.56
C MET A 91 13.06 -11.93 -5.14
N ALA A 92 14.24 -12.12 -4.54
CA ALA A 92 14.72 -13.43 -4.10
C ALA A 92 13.72 -14.15 -3.19
N GLU A 93 13.64 -15.47 -3.35
CA GLU A 93 12.86 -16.32 -2.46
C GLU A 93 13.38 -16.24 -1.01
N GLY A 94 12.48 -16.44 -0.05
CA GLY A 94 12.81 -16.42 1.38
C GLY A 94 12.86 -15.04 2.03
N LEU A 95 12.71 -13.94 1.26
CA LEU A 95 12.54 -12.61 1.84
C LEU A 95 11.16 -12.50 2.53
N PRO A 96 11.04 -11.67 3.60
CA PRO A 96 9.77 -11.47 4.27
C PRO A 96 8.73 -10.85 3.33
N GLY A 97 7.45 -11.16 3.58
CA GLY A 97 6.33 -10.64 2.82
C GLY A 97 5.99 -11.43 1.55
N LYS A 98 4.94 -10.98 0.89
CA LYS A 98 4.36 -11.60 -0.30
C LYS A 98 4.45 -10.66 -1.49
N GLY A 99 4.49 -11.23 -2.70
CA GLY A 99 4.47 -10.47 -3.95
C GLY A 99 3.09 -10.37 -4.59
N HIS A 100 2.10 -11.08 -4.04
CA HIS A 100 0.70 -11.05 -4.49
C HIS A 100 -0.25 -11.34 -3.34
N VAL A 101 -1.49 -10.90 -3.48
CA VAL A 101 -2.59 -11.18 -2.53
C VAL A 101 -3.91 -11.19 -3.29
N ILE A 102 -4.85 -11.97 -2.80
CA ILE A 102 -6.26 -11.86 -3.24
C ILE A 102 -7.02 -11.16 -2.12
N VAL A 103 -7.62 -10.02 -2.44
CA VAL A 103 -8.44 -9.25 -1.50
C VAL A 103 -9.91 -9.33 -1.88
N GLN A 104 -10.78 -9.27 -0.89
CA GLN A 104 -12.22 -9.24 -1.08
C GLN A 104 -12.80 -8.03 -0.35
N ASN A 105 -13.68 -7.29 -1.02
CA ASN A 105 -14.38 -6.19 -0.39
C ASN A 105 -15.68 -6.63 0.29
N HIS A 106 -16.34 -5.71 0.99
CA HIS A 106 -17.60 -5.97 1.69
C HIS A 106 -18.79 -6.36 0.79
N GLN A 107 -18.69 -6.13 -0.53
CA GLN A 107 -19.67 -6.56 -1.54
C GLN A 107 -19.39 -7.95 -2.10
N GLY A 108 -18.33 -8.62 -1.62
CA GLY A 108 -17.93 -9.94 -2.09
C GLY A 108 -17.11 -9.92 -3.39
N LEU A 109 -16.77 -8.75 -3.93
CA LEU A 109 -15.90 -8.65 -5.10
C LEU A 109 -14.47 -9.02 -4.71
N ARG A 110 -13.78 -9.74 -5.58
CA ARG A 110 -12.38 -10.18 -5.37
C ARG A 110 -11.46 -9.57 -6.44
N LEU A 111 -10.28 -9.20 -6.02
CA LEU A 111 -9.18 -8.68 -6.84
C LEU A 111 -7.91 -9.48 -6.54
#